data_0b5454bdc50cdd65d2c507ba01bcd0fa
#
_entry.id   0b5454bdc50cdd65d2c507ba01bcd0fa
#
_cell.length_a   1.000
_cell.length_b   1.000
_cell.length_c   1.000
_cell.angle_alpha   90.00
_cell.angle_beta   90.00
_cell.angle_gamma   90.00
#
_symmetry.space_group_name_H-M   'P 1'
#
loop_
_entity.id
_entity.type
_entity.pdbx_description
1 polymer ?
#
loop_
_entity_poly.entity_id
_entity_poly.type
_entity_poly.pdbx_seq_one_letter_code
_entity_poly.pdbx_strand_id
1 'polypeptide(L)'
;LADEQADTVRIMSIHKSKGLEFPIVIVAGMGKLFNTQDVKGSIVIHPELGVGMDVIDLKKRTKAPTLLKKVIQKQVAVENLGEEMRVLYVAMTRAKEKLILTGVCKDARTKLETLSTREKTAFLPYEVLSANSYLDWLLPAASPAESSIGITVVDSLGAAQMEGAWEAADELTRNVLENWDTNQIHDAGYREELKRQLDFAYPFAEEQRFQMKFTVSELKKRAYMEEEAGEVLYQEPEAVPLVPRFLGAEEAASGAVRGT
;
A
#
# COMPACT_ATOMS: atom_id res chain seq x y z
N LEU A 1 -14.20 -4.69 -6.13
CA LEU A 1 -12.88 -5.10 -5.61
C LEU A 1 -12.05 -5.49 -6.82
N ALA A 2 -10.91 -4.85 -7.04
CA ALA A 2 -10.01 -5.23 -8.12
C ALA A 2 -9.55 -6.68 -7.89
N ASP A 3 -9.56 -7.47 -8.95
CA ASP A 3 -9.08 -8.85 -8.93
C ASP A 3 -7.61 -8.88 -8.50
N GLU A 4 -7.21 -9.92 -7.76
CA GLU A 4 -5.80 -10.08 -7.33
C GLU A 4 -4.84 -10.22 -8.52
N GLN A 5 -5.34 -10.60 -9.68
CA GLN A 5 -4.58 -10.76 -10.93
C GLN A 5 -4.62 -9.54 -11.85
N ALA A 6 -5.33 -8.47 -11.47
CA ALA A 6 -5.39 -7.26 -12.29
C ALA A 6 -4.03 -6.56 -12.34
N ASP A 7 -3.59 -6.18 -13.53
CA ASP A 7 -2.38 -5.36 -13.75
C ASP A 7 -2.65 -3.92 -13.30
N THR A 8 -2.55 -3.71 -12.00
CA THR A 8 -2.87 -2.43 -11.35
C THR A 8 -1.90 -2.09 -10.25
N VAL A 9 -1.62 -0.80 -10.09
CA VAL A 9 -0.88 -0.28 -8.93
C VAL A 9 -1.80 -0.24 -7.72
N ARG A 10 -1.42 -0.91 -6.63
CA ARG A 10 -2.20 -0.99 -5.39
C ARG A 10 -1.61 -0.09 -4.31
N ILE A 11 -2.42 0.80 -3.77
CA ILE A 11 -2.04 1.64 -2.63
C ILE A 11 -2.71 1.07 -1.38
N MET A 12 -1.89 0.74 -0.38
CA MET A 12 -2.38 0.16 0.86
C MET A 12 -1.47 0.51 2.05
N SER A 13 -1.95 0.30 3.26
CA SER A 13 -1.10 0.39 4.45
C SER A 13 -0.22 -0.86 4.59
N ILE A 14 0.93 -0.73 5.27
CA ILE A 14 1.84 -1.84 5.55
C ILE A 14 1.10 -2.98 6.28
N HIS A 15 0.20 -2.67 7.20
CA HIS A 15 -0.59 -3.67 7.92
C HIS A 15 -1.46 -4.52 6.98
N LYS A 16 -2.07 -3.90 5.97
CA LYS A 16 -2.90 -4.61 4.98
C LYS A 16 -2.07 -5.47 4.02
N SER A 17 -0.78 -5.19 3.88
CA SER A 17 0.12 -5.99 3.04
C SER A 17 0.63 -7.26 3.71
N LYS A 18 0.33 -7.48 4.99
CA LYS A 18 0.76 -8.68 5.72
C LYS A 18 0.23 -9.95 5.05
N GLY A 19 1.13 -10.86 4.71
CA GLY A 19 0.79 -12.10 4.00
C GLY A 19 0.71 -12.00 2.48
N LEU A 20 0.79 -10.78 1.91
CA LEU A 20 0.83 -10.57 0.48
C LEU A 20 2.29 -10.36 0.03
N GLU A 21 2.58 -10.64 -1.23
CA GLU A 21 3.89 -10.41 -1.85
C GLU A 21 3.69 -9.80 -3.23
N PHE A 22 4.58 -8.88 -3.60
CA PHE A 22 4.49 -8.14 -4.87
C PHE A 22 5.86 -8.14 -5.57
N PRO A 23 5.91 -8.16 -6.90
CA PRO A 23 7.16 -8.05 -7.64
C PRO A 23 7.95 -6.79 -7.27
N ILE A 24 7.28 -5.65 -7.27
CA ILE A 24 7.85 -4.33 -6.95
C ILE A 24 7.07 -3.72 -5.80
N VAL A 25 7.77 -3.24 -4.78
CA VAL A 25 7.16 -2.56 -3.63
C VAL A 25 7.81 -1.18 -3.45
N ILE A 26 6.98 -0.16 -3.36
CA ILE A 26 7.39 1.20 -3.04
C ILE A 26 6.86 1.53 -1.64
N VAL A 27 7.75 1.74 -0.68
CA VAL A 27 7.38 2.17 0.67
C VAL A 27 7.66 3.65 0.81
N ALA A 28 6.60 4.43 0.93
CA ALA A 28 6.68 5.88 0.98
C ALA A 28 6.65 6.43 2.42
N GLY A 29 7.23 7.61 2.60
CA GLY A 29 7.13 8.35 3.87
C GLY A 29 8.08 7.88 4.96
N MET A 30 9.22 7.25 4.63
CA MET A 30 10.19 6.73 5.60
C MET A 30 10.78 7.81 6.53
N GLY A 31 10.72 9.09 6.16
CA GLY A 31 11.15 10.21 7.00
C GLY A 31 10.08 10.73 7.97
N LYS A 32 8.88 10.17 7.97
CA LYS A 32 7.82 10.56 8.90
C LYS A 32 8.21 10.17 10.33
N LEU A 33 8.03 11.12 11.25
CA LEU A 33 8.30 10.87 12.68
C LEU A 33 7.30 9.88 13.27
N PHE A 34 7.79 9.02 14.14
CA PHE A 34 6.97 8.08 14.90
C PHE A 34 5.98 8.81 15.81
N ASN A 35 4.81 8.22 16.00
CA ASN A 35 3.82 8.78 16.90
C ASN A 35 4.24 8.54 18.35
N THR A 36 4.34 9.62 19.13
CA THR A 36 4.69 9.57 20.56
C THR A 36 3.57 10.12 21.45
N GLN A 37 2.35 10.22 20.94
CA GLN A 37 1.25 10.82 21.73
C GLN A 37 0.85 9.95 22.91
N ASP A 38 0.93 8.64 22.80
CA ASP A 38 0.55 7.69 23.84
C ASP A 38 1.38 7.85 25.13
N VAL A 39 2.61 8.29 24.99
CA VAL A 39 3.50 8.55 26.15
C VAL A 39 3.36 9.96 26.73
N LYS A 40 2.65 10.91 26.08
CA LYS A 40 2.54 12.31 26.51
C LYS A 40 1.31 12.60 27.38
N GLY A 41 0.43 11.64 27.56
CA GLY A 41 -0.80 11.79 28.32
C GLY A 41 -0.56 12.16 29.79
N SER A 42 -1.56 12.77 30.44
CA SER A 42 -1.54 13.03 31.88
C SER A 42 -1.53 11.76 32.71
N ILE A 43 -2.15 10.70 32.19
CA ILE A 43 -2.18 9.35 32.73
C ILE A 43 -1.59 8.44 31.66
N VAL A 44 -0.68 7.57 32.03
CA VAL A 44 -0.09 6.53 31.18
C VAL A 44 -0.34 5.19 31.83
N ILE A 45 -0.80 4.22 31.06
CA ILE A 45 -1.17 2.90 31.55
C ILE A 45 -0.27 1.87 30.87
N HIS A 46 0.26 0.95 31.66
CA HIS A 46 1.02 -0.19 31.16
C HIS A 46 0.51 -1.48 31.81
N PRO A 47 0.29 -2.57 31.06
CA PRO A 47 -0.31 -3.80 31.59
C PRO A 47 0.43 -4.39 32.80
N GLU A 48 1.75 -4.34 32.79
CA GLU A 48 2.58 -4.93 33.85
C GLU A 48 3.01 -3.93 34.94
N LEU A 49 3.24 -2.65 34.54
CA LEU A 49 3.76 -1.63 35.48
C LEU A 49 2.63 -0.83 36.15
N GLY A 50 1.39 -0.96 35.68
CA GLY A 50 0.22 -0.29 36.24
C GLY A 50 0.01 1.10 35.68
N VAL A 51 -0.42 2.05 36.52
CA VAL A 51 -0.87 3.38 36.13
C VAL A 51 0.10 4.45 36.63
N GLY A 52 0.67 5.20 35.73
CA GLY A 52 1.50 6.37 36.00
C GLY A 52 0.72 7.68 35.84
N MET A 53 0.72 8.53 36.86
CA MET A 53 0.02 9.82 36.84
C MET A 53 0.91 10.95 37.32
N ASP A 54 0.46 12.18 37.09
CA ASP A 54 1.12 13.36 37.61
C ASP A 54 0.68 13.66 39.06
N VAL A 55 1.57 14.16 39.86
CA VAL A 55 1.25 14.76 41.17
C VAL A 55 0.97 16.25 40.96
N ILE A 56 -0.15 16.71 41.51
CA ILE A 56 -0.58 18.11 41.46
C ILE A 56 -0.47 18.69 42.89
N ASP A 57 0.36 19.70 43.04
CA ASP A 57 0.42 20.50 44.27
C ASP A 57 -0.48 21.73 44.07
N LEU A 58 -1.66 21.69 44.68
CA LEU A 58 -2.64 22.75 44.57
C LEU A 58 -2.19 24.06 45.26
N LYS A 59 -1.34 23.96 46.28
CA LYS A 59 -0.86 25.19 47.01
C LYS A 59 0.16 25.93 46.14
N LYS A 60 1.08 25.18 45.52
CA LYS A 60 2.09 25.77 44.64
C LYS A 60 1.66 25.89 43.19
N ARG A 61 0.46 25.37 42.86
CA ARG A 61 -0.04 25.27 41.46
C ARG A 61 0.96 24.64 40.50
N THR A 62 1.67 23.63 40.98
CA THR A 62 2.65 22.89 40.15
C THR A 62 2.17 21.50 39.86
N LYS A 63 2.55 21.00 38.69
CA LYS A 63 2.29 19.64 38.20
C LYS A 63 3.62 18.98 37.87
N ALA A 64 3.87 17.79 38.40
CA ALA A 64 5.09 17.04 38.15
C ALA A 64 4.75 15.57 37.89
N PRO A 65 5.43 14.91 36.93
CA PRO A 65 5.25 13.48 36.70
C PRO A 65 5.85 12.68 37.89
N THR A 66 5.14 11.64 38.32
CA THR A 66 5.70 10.67 39.28
C THR A 66 6.85 9.88 38.65
N LEU A 67 7.72 9.31 39.50
CA LEU A 67 8.77 8.42 39.05
C LEU A 67 8.19 7.23 38.25
N LEU A 68 7.11 6.62 38.74
CA LEU A 68 6.43 5.52 38.11
C LEU A 68 5.94 5.94 36.71
N LYS A 69 5.35 7.13 36.55
CA LYS A 69 4.95 7.64 35.26
C LYS A 69 6.12 7.74 34.27
N LYS A 70 7.28 8.26 34.73
CA LYS A 70 8.47 8.35 33.87
C LYS A 70 9.00 6.98 33.44
N VAL A 71 8.96 5.99 34.35
CA VAL A 71 9.34 4.61 34.01
C VAL A 71 8.41 4.03 32.97
N ILE A 72 7.10 4.13 33.18
CA ILE A 72 6.10 3.64 32.25
C ILE A 72 6.24 4.33 30.88
N GLN A 73 6.42 5.64 30.85
CA GLN A 73 6.63 6.40 29.61
C GLN A 73 7.84 5.88 28.83
N LYS A 74 8.94 5.59 29.54
CA LYS A 74 10.15 5.05 28.92
C LYS A 74 9.93 3.65 28.37
N GLN A 75 9.25 2.79 29.12
CA GLN A 75 8.95 1.43 28.73
C GLN A 75 8.05 1.40 27.48
N VAL A 76 6.94 2.13 27.50
CA VAL A 76 6.02 2.24 26.35
C VAL A 76 6.73 2.80 25.11
N ALA A 77 7.62 3.77 25.28
CA ALA A 77 8.40 4.31 24.16
C ALA A 77 9.31 3.24 23.52
N VAL A 78 9.95 2.39 24.31
CA VAL A 78 10.78 1.29 23.81
C VAL A 78 9.93 0.23 23.10
N GLU A 79 8.79 -0.11 23.66
CA GLU A 79 7.86 -1.07 23.07
C GLU A 79 7.30 -0.58 21.73
N ASN A 80 6.91 0.70 21.67
CA ASN A 80 6.46 1.32 20.42
C ASN A 80 7.54 1.28 19.33
N LEU A 81 8.81 1.56 19.69
CA LEU A 81 9.92 1.42 18.73
C LEU A 81 10.10 -0.03 18.26
N GLY A 82 9.90 -0.99 19.15
CA GLY A 82 9.92 -2.41 18.79
C GLY A 82 8.80 -2.77 17.77
N GLU A 83 7.59 -2.23 17.97
CA GLU A 83 6.49 -2.43 17.01
C GLU A 83 6.77 -1.74 15.68
N GLU A 84 7.30 -0.50 15.67
CA GLU A 84 7.70 0.17 14.44
C GLU A 84 8.76 -0.63 13.66
N MET A 85 9.71 -1.24 14.37
CA MET A 85 10.72 -2.10 13.74
C MET A 85 10.10 -3.36 13.12
N ARG A 86 9.10 -3.96 13.77
CA ARG A 86 8.33 -5.09 13.18
C ARG A 86 7.55 -4.66 11.95
N VAL A 87 6.93 -3.47 11.98
CA VAL A 87 6.24 -2.89 10.82
C VAL A 87 7.21 -2.66 9.66
N LEU A 88 8.40 -2.12 9.94
CA LEU A 88 9.44 -1.95 8.92
C LEU A 88 9.86 -3.30 8.32
N TYR A 89 10.08 -4.32 9.15
CA TYR A 89 10.41 -5.67 8.70
C TYR A 89 9.33 -6.23 7.77
N VAL A 90 8.06 -6.07 8.15
CA VAL A 90 6.94 -6.49 7.29
C VAL A 90 6.99 -5.76 5.95
N ALA A 91 7.19 -4.44 5.95
CA ALA A 91 7.26 -3.65 4.71
C ALA A 91 8.39 -4.13 3.79
N MET A 92 9.59 -4.34 4.35
CA MET A 92 10.78 -4.75 3.59
C MET A 92 10.66 -6.16 3.00
N THR A 93 9.92 -7.05 3.66
CA THR A 93 9.74 -8.44 3.21
C THR A 93 8.60 -8.65 2.22
N ARG A 94 7.94 -7.59 1.75
CA ARG A 94 6.84 -7.71 0.77
C ARG A 94 7.31 -7.76 -0.68
N ALA A 95 8.51 -7.26 -0.97
CA ALA A 95 9.06 -7.23 -2.32
C ALA A 95 9.69 -8.57 -2.69
N LYS A 96 9.35 -9.09 -3.87
CA LYS A 96 10.00 -10.27 -4.47
C LYS A 96 11.26 -9.90 -5.25
N GLU A 97 11.17 -8.82 -6.05
CA GLU A 97 12.22 -8.45 -7.01
C GLU A 97 12.84 -7.10 -6.67
N LYS A 98 12.03 -6.08 -6.42
CA LYS A 98 12.51 -4.71 -6.23
C LYS A 98 11.82 -4.00 -5.08
N LEU A 99 12.62 -3.49 -4.16
CA LEU A 99 12.17 -2.65 -3.05
C LEU A 99 12.68 -1.22 -3.26
N ILE A 100 11.77 -0.26 -3.23
CA ILE A 100 12.07 1.17 -3.32
C ILE A 100 11.57 1.83 -2.04
N LEU A 101 12.45 2.50 -1.32
CA LEU A 101 12.13 3.21 -0.10
C LEU A 101 12.25 4.71 -0.36
N THR A 102 11.20 5.48 -0.08
CA THR A 102 11.23 6.93 -0.28
C THR A 102 10.96 7.67 1.02
N GLY A 103 11.65 8.78 1.21
CA GLY A 103 11.46 9.59 2.40
C GLY A 103 12.03 10.99 2.24
N VAL A 104 11.52 11.91 3.03
CA VAL A 104 11.99 13.27 3.08
C VAL A 104 12.72 13.51 4.38
N CYS A 105 13.91 14.09 4.33
CA CYS A 105 14.62 14.53 5.51
C CYS A 105 15.30 15.87 5.23
N LYS A 106 15.56 16.62 6.30
CA LYS A 106 16.38 17.83 6.22
C LYS A 106 17.83 17.46 6.00
N ASP A 107 18.52 18.23 5.15
CA ASP A 107 19.97 18.14 4.97
C ASP A 107 20.46 16.70 4.66
N ALA A 108 19.78 16.02 3.72
CA ALA A 108 20.06 14.63 3.36
C ALA A 108 21.53 14.42 2.98
N ARG A 109 22.13 15.35 2.23
CA ARG A 109 23.52 15.26 1.79
C ARG A 109 24.49 15.30 2.97
N THR A 110 24.33 16.26 3.88
CA THR A 110 25.16 16.37 5.09
C THR A 110 25.03 15.15 6.00
N LYS A 111 23.79 14.61 6.14
CA LYS A 111 23.59 13.36 6.87
C LYS A 111 24.34 12.19 6.24
N LEU A 112 24.27 12.03 4.93
CA LEU A 112 24.97 10.96 4.22
C LEU A 112 26.50 11.13 4.29
N GLU A 113 27.03 12.34 4.17
CA GLU A 113 28.45 12.64 4.35
C GLU A 113 28.92 12.24 5.76
N THR A 114 28.17 12.60 6.80
CA THR A 114 28.46 12.21 8.18
C THR A 114 28.44 10.70 8.37
N LEU A 115 27.49 10.01 7.75
CA LEU A 115 27.38 8.56 7.81
C LEU A 115 28.48 7.84 7.01
N SER A 116 28.93 8.42 5.89
CA SER A 116 30.00 7.84 5.07
C SER A 116 31.38 7.83 5.77
N THR A 117 31.58 8.74 6.72
CA THR A 117 32.81 8.79 7.56
C THR A 117 32.76 7.83 8.74
N ARG A 118 31.62 7.18 8.97
CA ARG A 118 31.44 6.24 10.07
C ARG A 118 32.11 4.90 9.75
N GLU A 119 32.92 4.38 10.68
CA GLU A 119 33.42 3.02 10.60
C GLU A 119 32.27 2.02 10.65
N LYS A 120 32.41 0.89 9.95
CA LYS A 120 31.44 -0.21 9.90
C LYS A 120 31.34 -0.90 11.27
N THR A 121 30.71 -0.29 12.20
CA THR A 121 30.37 -0.88 13.50
C THR A 121 28.91 -1.29 13.53
N ALA A 122 28.63 -2.38 14.23
CA ALA A 122 27.24 -2.77 14.51
C ALA A 122 26.50 -1.61 15.19
N PHE A 123 25.21 -1.50 14.95
CA PHE A 123 24.38 -0.53 15.64
C PHE A 123 24.48 -0.74 17.16
N LEU A 124 24.74 0.32 17.87
CA LEU A 124 24.67 0.31 19.32
C LEU A 124 23.21 0.40 19.78
N PRO A 125 22.83 -0.26 20.87
CA PRO A 125 21.43 -0.23 21.33
C PRO A 125 20.85 1.17 21.50
N TYR A 126 21.65 2.15 21.95
CA TYR A 126 21.19 3.52 22.11
C TYR A 126 20.87 4.21 20.78
N GLU A 127 21.55 3.86 19.71
CA GLU A 127 21.30 4.43 18.37
C GLU A 127 19.94 3.95 17.84
N VAL A 128 19.66 2.68 18.02
CA VAL A 128 18.36 2.10 17.65
C VAL A 128 17.23 2.75 18.48
N LEU A 129 17.45 2.94 19.77
CA LEU A 129 16.47 3.52 20.69
C LEU A 129 16.31 5.05 20.54
N SER A 130 17.25 5.73 19.91
CA SER A 130 17.19 7.18 19.67
C SER A 130 16.53 7.56 18.34
N ALA A 131 16.19 6.59 17.49
CA ALA A 131 15.54 6.82 16.22
C ALA A 131 14.15 7.43 16.40
N ASN A 132 13.82 8.39 15.53
CA ASN A 132 12.53 9.04 15.51
C ASN A 132 11.75 8.76 14.22
N SER A 133 12.40 8.15 13.23
CA SER A 133 11.82 7.80 11.92
C SER A 133 12.48 6.53 11.38
N TYR A 134 11.86 5.90 10.41
CA TYR A 134 12.47 4.76 9.72
C TYR A 134 13.78 5.12 9.02
N LEU A 135 13.93 6.35 8.52
CA LEU A 135 15.18 6.80 7.90
C LEU A 135 16.35 6.82 8.87
N ASP A 136 16.11 7.04 10.17
CA ASP A 136 17.18 7.04 11.18
C ASP A 136 17.78 5.64 11.38
N TRP A 137 17.07 4.58 11.02
CA TRP A 137 17.60 3.20 10.96
C TRP A 137 18.16 2.86 9.58
N LEU A 138 17.46 3.26 8.52
CA LEU A 138 17.78 2.86 7.15
C LEU A 138 19.03 3.53 6.60
N LEU A 139 19.20 4.84 6.81
CA LEU A 139 20.36 5.58 6.27
C LEU A 139 21.69 5.07 6.81
N PRO A 140 21.86 4.85 8.12
CA PRO A 140 23.10 4.27 8.63
C PRO A 140 23.35 2.84 8.16
N ALA A 141 22.30 2.04 7.93
CA ALA A 141 22.41 0.68 7.40
C ALA A 141 22.79 0.64 5.90
N ALA A 142 22.34 1.64 5.13
CA ALA A 142 22.56 1.73 3.69
C ALA A 142 23.87 2.45 3.30
N SER A 143 24.46 3.21 4.22
CA SER A 143 25.62 4.07 3.97
C SER A 143 26.98 3.38 3.79
N PRO A 144 27.26 2.14 4.24
CA PRO A 144 28.55 1.51 4.01
C PRO A 144 28.85 1.34 2.52
N ALA A 145 30.10 1.59 2.10
CA ALA A 145 30.55 1.54 0.71
C ALA A 145 30.33 0.18 0.00
N GLU A 146 30.10 -0.90 0.75
CA GLU A 146 29.78 -2.23 0.23
C GLU A 146 28.28 -2.56 0.30
N SER A 147 27.43 -1.58 0.59
CA SER A 147 25.97 -1.78 0.59
C SER A 147 25.47 -2.02 -0.84
N SER A 148 24.66 -3.06 -1.03
CA SER A 148 23.93 -3.28 -2.28
C SER A 148 22.75 -2.31 -2.46
N ILE A 149 22.57 -1.36 -1.54
CA ILE A 149 21.48 -0.39 -1.52
C ILE A 149 21.94 0.89 -2.21
N GLY A 150 21.32 1.21 -3.36
CA GLY A 150 21.54 2.48 -4.05
C GLY A 150 20.80 3.61 -3.35
N ILE A 151 21.47 4.70 -3.04
CA ILE A 151 20.86 5.92 -2.46
C ILE A 151 20.91 7.03 -3.50
N THR A 152 19.74 7.59 -3.82
CA THR A 152 19.62 8.78 -4.68
C THR A 152 19.01 9.92 -3.88
N VAL A 153 19.71 11.07 -3.87
CA VAL A 153 19.22 12.29 -3.22
C VAL A 153 18.71 13.24 -4.27
N VAL A 154 17.45 13.59 -4.18
CA VAL A 154 16.80 14.59 -5.04
C VAL A 154 16.47 15.80 -4.17
N ASP A 155 16.93 16.97 -4.57
CA ASP A 155 16.56 18.22 -3.92
C ASP A 155 15.20 18.75 -4.40
N SER A 156 14.67 19.76 -3.74
CA SER A 156 13.36 20.31 -4.07
C SER A 156 13.30 20.90 -5.49
N LEU A 157 14.42 21.47 -5.96
CA LEU A 157 14.50 22.01 -7.33
C LEU A 157 14.51 20.89 -8.35
N GLY A 158 15.29 19.83 -8.11
CA GLY A 158 15.32 18.65 -8.98
C GLY A 158 13.98 17.94 -9.02
N ALA A 159 13.27 17.84 -7.88
CA ALA A 159 11.92 17.27 -7.83
C ALA A 159 10.94 18.09 -8.68
N ALA A 160 10.94 19.42 -8.55
CA ALA A 160 10.09 20.30 -9.34
C ALA A 160 10.41 20.24 -10.84
N GLN A 161 11.69 20.13 -11.20
CA GLN A 161 12.10 19.95 -12.61
C GLN A 161 11.61 18.60 -13.18
N MET A 162 11.68 17.52 -12.40
CA MET A 162 11.16 16.23 -12.82
C MET A 162 9.64 16.28 -13.01
N GLU A 163 8.91 16.90 -12.09
CA GLU A 163 7.45 17.07 -12.18
C GLU A 163 7.07 17.88 -13.42
N GLY A 164 7.70 19.03 -13.65
CA GLY A 164 7.48 19.84 -14.84
C GLY A 164 7.82 19.11 -16.15
N ALA A 165 8.87 18.28 -16.17
CA ALA A 165 9.21 17.46 -17.33
C ALA A 165 8.14 16.37 -17.60
N TRP A 166 7.56 15.79 -16.56
CA TRP A 166 6.47 14.83 -16.68
C TRP A 166 5.18 15.46 -17.19
N GLU A 167 4.81 16.62 -16.63
CA GLU A 167 3.65 17.39 -17.10
C GLU A 167 3.79 17.80 -18.56
N ALA A 168 4.97 18.28 -18.97
CA ALA A 168 5.24 18.61 -20.37
C ALA A 168 5.16 17.37 -21.30
N ALA A 169 5.66 16.22 -20.86
CA ALA A 169 5.59 14.98 -21.61
C ALA A 169 4.13 14.48 -21.73
N ASP A 170 3.35 14.59 -20.66
CA ASP A 170 1.93 14.22 -20.67
C ASP A 170 1.10 15.15 -21.58
N GLU A 171 1.37 16.47 -21.53
CA GLU A 171 0.74 17.45 -22.42
C GLU A 171 1.10 17.21 -23.89
N LEU A 172 2.37 16.88 -24.19
CA LEU A 172 2.77 16.50 -25.54
C LEU A 172 2.04 15.25 -26.01
N THR A 173 1.95 14.23 -25.17
CA THR A 173 1.24 13.00 -25.50
C THR A 173 -0.25 13.26 -25.74
N ARG A 174 -0.87 14.08 -24.89
CA ARG A 174 -2.27 14.47 -25.05
C ARG A 174 -2.50 15.23 -26.35
N ASN A 175 -1.65 16.22 -26.67
CA ASN A 175 -1.72 16.97 -27.92
C ASN A 175 -1.55 16.08 -29.15
N VAL A 176 -0.65 15.10 -29.11
CA VAL A 176 -0.49 14.10 -30.19
C VAL A 176 -1.73 13.25 -30.35
N LEU A 177 -2.36 12.82 -29.25
CA LEU A 177 -3.58 12.02 -29.29
C LEU A 177 -4.80 12.81 -29.76
N GLU A 178 -4.95 14.07 -29.34
CA GLU A 178 -6.04 14.96 -29.75
C GLU A 178 -5.96 15.31 -31.24
N ASN A 179 -4.75 15.47 -31.78
CA ASN A 179 -4.51 15.78 -33.18
C ASN A 179 -4.18 14.53 -34.04
N TRP A 180 -4.46 13.34 -33.49
CA TRP A 180 -4.16 12.09 -34.20
C TRP A 180 -4.99 11.92 -35.45
N ASP A 181 -4.33 11.91 -36.59
CA ASP A 181 -4.98 11.60 -37.86
C ASP A 181 -5.12 10.07 -38.05
N THR A 182 -6.32 9.56 -37.84
CA THR A 182 -6.64 8.12 -38.01
C THR A 182 -6.45 7.61 -39.42
N ASN A 183 -6.36 8.51 -40.42
CA ASN A 183 -6.17 8.14 -41.84
C ASN A 183 -4.68 8.02 -42.19
N GLN A 184 -3.80 8.56 -41.36
CA GLN A 184 -2.37 8.53 -41.62
C GLN A 184 -1.76 7.23 -41.09
N ILE A 185 -1.08 6.50 -41.95
CA ILE A 185 -0.37 5.26 -41.57
C ILE A 185 1.00 5.66 -41.08
N HIS A 186 1.18 5.67 -39.75
CA HIS A 186 2.45 6.03 -39.12
C HIS A 186 3.49 4.92 -39.21
N ASP A 187 3.05 3.66 -39.11
CA ASP A 187 3.89 2.47 -39.25
C ASP A 187 3.06 1.30 -39.76
N ALA A 188 3.36 0.84 -40.99
CA ALA A 188 2.65 -0.28 -41.61
C ALA A 188 2.85 -1.62 -40.91
N GLY A 189 4.05 -1.83 -40.31
CA GLY A 189 4.37 -3.06 -39.58
C GLY A 189 3.56 -3.20 -38.31
N TYR A 190 3.44 -2.14 -37.51
CA TYR A 190 2.59 -2.13 -36.31
C TYR A 190 1.12 -2.28 -36.62
N ARG A 191 0.65 -1.71 -37.76
CA ARG A 191 -0.74 -1.86 -38.15
C ARG A 191 -1.10 -3.31 -38.47
N GLU A 192 -0.23 -4.02 -39.18
CA GLU A 192 -0.45 -5.44 -39.50
C GLU A 192 -0.40 -6.30 -38.21
N GLU A 193 0.53 -6.01 -37.30
CA GLU A 193 0.62 -6.72 -36.02
C GLU A 193 -0.61 -6.49 -35.14
N LEU A 194 -1.06 -5.23 -34.99
CA LEU A 194 -2.28 -4.89 -34.26
C LEU A 194 -3.51 -5.53 -34.92
N LYS A 195 -3.60 -5.52 -36.24
CA LYS A 195 -4.69 -6.18 -36.94
C LYS A 195 -4.71 -7.67 -36.70
N ARG A 196 -3.54 -8.33 -36.72
CA ARG A 196 -3.40 -9.75 -36.39
C ARG A 196 -3.85 -10.06 -34.97
N GLN A 197 -3.53 -9.20 -33.99
CA GLN A 197 -3.92 -9.36 -32.60
C GLN A 197 -5.42 -9.11 -32.39
N LEU A 198 -5.97 -8.09 -33.03
CA LEU A 198 -7.39 -7.74 -32.93
C LEU A 198 -8.31 -8.70 -33.70
N ASP A 199 -7.87 -9.19 -34.84
CA ASP A 199 -8.60 -10.16 -35.65
C ASP A 199 -8.42 -11.61 -35.16
N PHE A 200 -7.61 -11.81 -34.09
CA PHE A 200 -7.41 -13.12 -33.50
C PHE A 200 -8.70 -13.66 -32.90
N ALA A 201 -9.30 -14.62 -33.59
CA ALA A 201 -10.42 -15.36 -33.04
C ALA A 201 -9.91 -16.49 -32.15
N TYR A 202 -10.29 -16.46 -30.89
CA TYR A 202 -9.92 -17.51 -29.94
C TYR A 202 -10.48 -18.87 -30.40
N PRO A 203 -9.64 -19.86 -30.70
CA PRO A 203 -10.10 -21.11 -31.33
C PRO A 203 -11.00 -21.97 -30.41
N PHE A 204 -10.99 -21.71 -29.11
CA PHE A 204 -11.78 -22.43 -28.11
C PHE A 204 -12.86 -21.54 -27.49
N ALA A 205 -13.49 -20.65 -28.28
CA ALA A 205 -14.50 -19.71 -27.77
C ALA A 205 -15.70 -20.43 -27.09
N GLU A 206 -16.02 -21.63 -27.51
CA GLU A 206 -17.08 -22.43 -26.89
C GLU A 206 -16.68 -22.91 -25.49
N GLU A 207 -15.39 -23.17 -25.26
CA GLU A 207 -14.90 -23.61 -23.96
C GLU A 207 -14.91 -22.50 -22.90
N GLN A 208 -14.91 -21.23 -23.30
CA GLN A 208 -15.06 -20.09 -22.39
C GLN A 208 -16.44 -20.06 -21.72
N ARG A 209 -17.43 -20.74 -22.27
CA ARG A 209 -18.76 -20.87 -21.67
C ARG A 209 -18.80 -21.91 -20.56
N PHE A 210 -17.78 -22.74 -20.44
CA PHE A 210 -17.73 -23.71 -19.35
C PHE A 210 -17.34 -23.05 -18.03
N GLN A 211 -18.18 -23.23 -17.06
CA GLN A 211 -17.95 -22.74 -15.72
C GLN A 211 -16.78 -23.51 -15.07
N MET A 212 -15.65 -22.83 -14.79
CA MET A 212 -14.45 -23.45 -14.25
C MET A 212 -14.54 -23.89 -12.78
N LYS A 213 -15.52 -23.39 -12.06
CA LYS A 213 -15.76 -23.74 -10.65
C LYS A 213 -17.21 -24.18 -10.47
N PHE A 214 -17.41 -25.41 -10.04
CA PHE A 214 -18.71 -25.95 -9.67
C PHE A 214 -18.76 -26.13 -8.15
N THR A 215 -19.86 -25.77 -7.53
CA THR A 215 -20.13 -26.16 -6.16
C THR A 215 -20.57 -27.63 -6.13
N VAL A 216 -20.36 -28.31 -5.01
CA VAL A 216 -20.81 -29.72 -4.84
C VAL A 216 -22.30 -29.84 -5.07
N SER A 217 -23.07 -28.81 -4.73
CA SER A 217 -24.52 -28.74 -4.94
C SER A 217 -24.89 -28.68 -6.42
N GLU A 218 -24.14 -27.96 -7.23
CA GLU A 218 -24.36 -27.89 -8.68
C GLU A 218 -24.01 -29.19 -9.39
N LEU A 219 -22.92 -29.84 -8.97
CA LEU A 219 -22.54 -31.16 -9.49
C LEU A 219 -23.61 -32.20 -9.17
N LYS A 220 -24.16 -32.21 -7.94
CA LYS A 220 -25.29 -33.08 -7.57
C LYS A 220 -26.52 -32.78 -8.41
N LYS A 221 -26.87 -31.51 -8.60
CA LYS A 221 -28.02 -31.11 -9.42
C LYS A 221 -27.87 -31.53 -10.88
N ARG A 222 -26.67 -31.46 -11.45
CA ARG A 222 -26.38 -31.96 -12.82
C ARG A 222 -26.52 -33.47 -12.91
N ALA A 223 -25.94 -34.21 -11.95
CA ALA A 223 -26.06 -35.65 -11.92
C ALA A 223 -27.54 -36.11 -11.82
N TYR A 224 -28.35 -35.44 -10.99
CA TYR A 224 -29.79 -35.71 -10.93
C TYR A 224 -30.53 -35.38 -12.23
N MET A 225 -30.14 -34.32 -12.94
CA MET A 225 -30.75 -33.98 -14.22
C MET A 225 -30.36 -34.93 -15.37
N GLU A 226 -29.16 -35.51 -15.32
CA GLU A 226 -28.73 -36.54 -16.26
C GLU A 226 -29.37 -37.89 -16.02
N GLU A 227 -29.72 -38.25 -14.77
CA GLU A 227 -30.45 -39.47 -14.42
C GLU A 227 -31.98 -39.36 -14.73
N GLU A 228 -32.56 -38.16 -14.69
CA GLU A 228 -33.98 -37.89 -15.00
C GLU A 228 -34.17 -37.34 -16.43
N ALA A 229 -33.46 -37.85 -17.42
CA ALA A 229 -33.59 -37.42 -18.82
C ALA A 229 -35.00 -37.75 -19.41
N GLY A 230 -36.00 -37.04 -18.97
CA GLY A 230 -37.41 -37.22 -19.42
C GLY A 230 -38.29 -35.99 -19.30
N GLU A 231 -38.12 -35.14 -18.31
CA GLU A 231 -38.94 -33.92 -18.14
C GLU A 231 -38.13 -32.76 -17.62
N VAL A 232 -38.10 -31.66 -18.38
CA VAL A 232 -37.47 -30.39 -17.96
C VAL A 232 -38.39 -29.73 -16.94
N LEU A 233 -38.13 -29.96 -15.66
CA LEU A 233 -38.90 -29.41 -14.51
C LEU A 233 -38.49 -27.98 -14.14
N TYR A 234 -37.47 -27.40 -14.80
CA TYR A 234 -36.99 -26.04 -14.48
C TYR A 234 -36.58 -25.30 -15.76
N GLN A 235 -37.32 -24.27 -16.09
CA GLN A 235 -36.82 -23.23 -17.04
C GLN A 235 -35.92 -22.31 -16.24
N GLU A 236 -34.65 -22.22 -16.65
CA GLU A 236 -33.74 -21.18 -16.13
C GLU A 236 -34.40 -19.82 -16.33
N PRO A 237 -34.55 -18.98 -15.31
CA PRO A 237 -34.98 -17.62 -15.49
C PRO A 237 -33.95 -16.92 -16.41
N GLU A 238 -34.41 -16.23 -17.44
CA GLU A 238 -33.55 -15.41 -18.30
C GLU A 238 -32.59 -14.61 -17.41
N ALA A 239 -31.31 -14.67 -17.74
CA ALA A 239 -30.27 -13.93 -17.00
C ALA A 239 -30.59 -12.43 -17.07
N VAL A 240 -31.17 -11.91 -16.02
CA VAL A 240 -31.39 -10.47 -15.90
C VAL A 240 -29.99 -9.85 -15.78
N PRO A 241 -29.61 -8.94 -16.70
CA PRO A 241 -28.31 -8.31 -16.61
C PRO A 241 -28.20 -7.61 -15.24
N LEU A 242 -27.14 -7.92 -14.52
CA LEU A 242 -26.81 -7.29 -13.24
C LEU A 242 -26.51 -5.80 -13.50
N VAL A 243 -27.56 -4.99 -13.54
CA VAL A 243 -27.41 -3.54 -13.56
C VAL A 243 -27.04 -3.11 -12.14
N PRO A 244 -25.88 -2.49 -11.91
CA PRO A 244 -25.52 -2.01 -10.58
C PRO A 244 -26.63 -1.09 -10.05
N ARG A 245 -27.02 -1.26 -8.78
CA ARG A 245 -28.13 -0.49 -8.14
C ARG A 245 -28.01 1.03 -8.27
N PHE A 246 -26.80 1.57 -8.43
CA PHE A 246 -26.57 3.00 -8.62
C PHE A 246 -26.91 3.54 -10.02
N LEU A 247 -27.22 2.66 -10.99
CA LEU A 247 -27.64 3.03 -12.33
C LEU A 247 -29.17 2.96 -12.53
N GLY A 248 -29.92 2.41 -11.55
CA GLY A 248 -31.37 2.38 -11.57
C GLY A 248 -31.95 3.64 -10.94
N ALA A 249 -32.44 4.58 -11.76
CA ALA A 249 -32.95 5.88 -11.29
C ALA A 249 -34.24 5.80 -10.43
N GLU A 250 -34.91 4.67 -10.36
CA GLU A 250 -36.19 4.55 -9.64
C GLU A 250 -36.08 4.07 -8.20
N GLU A 251 -34.99 3.43 -7.77
CA GLU A 251 -34.85 2.95 -6.39
C GLU A 251 -34.19 3.96 -5.41
N ALA A 252 -33.64 5.06 -5.91
CA ALA A 252 -33.01 6.06 -5.06
C ALA A 252 -34.00 6.87 -4.18
N ALA A 253 -35.30 6.83 -4.46
CA ALA A 253 -36.31 7.55 -3.73
C ALA A 253 -36.89 6.80 -2.52
N SER A 254 -36.71 5.47 -2.41
CA SER A 254 -37.32 4.68 -1.33
C SER A 254 -36.39 4.39 -0.13
N GLY A 255 -35.11 4.71 -0.26
CA GLY A 255 -34.11 4.43 0.77
C GLY A 255 -33.91 5.51 1.83
N ALA A 256 -34.56 6.68 1.70
CA ALA A 256 -34.30 7.85 2.56
C ALA A 256 -35.24 8.01 3.77
N VAL A 257 -36.14 7.08 4.03
CA VAL A 257 -37.08 7.17 5.16
C VAL A 257 -37.06 5.88 5.96
N ARG A 258 -36.04 5.69 6.77
CA ARG A 258 -36.11 4.92 8.04
C ARG A 258 -34.77 5.06 8.79
N GLY A 259 -34.72 6.05 9.63
CA GLY A 259 -33.68 6.25 10.63
C GLY A 259 -34.16 7.30 11.63
N THR A 260 -35.02 6.89 12.52
CA THR A 260 -35.20 7.47 13.85
C THR A 260 -34.79 6.45 14.87
#